data_b60a3e453940b6f0eeddc38a28c341f9
#
_entry.id   b60a3e453940b6f0eeddc38a28c341f9
#
_cell.length_a   1.000
_cell.length_b   1.000
_cell.length_c   1.000
_cell.angle_alpha   90.00
_cell.angle_beta   90.00
_cell.angle_gamma   90.00
#
_symmetry.space_group_name_H-M   'P 1'
#
loop_
_entity.id
_entity.type
_entity.pdbx_description
1 polymer ?
#
loop_
_entity_poly.entity_id
_entity_poly.type
_entity_poly.pdbx_seq_one_letter_code
_entity_poly.pdbx_strand_id
1 'polypeptide(L)'
;FLRQKQTLDRETYLSDWEQQAIVERTFQTAIEACLDIAELLLKQLNETMPPTNAEKFTVLSDRDVLTPETAQKMQRSAGFRNVLAHNYGHDIDDETVYMHLQEDVHLFPTFLHEIRDYLDP
;
A
#
# COMPACT_ATOMS: atom_id res chain seq x y z
N PHE A 1 -5.35 11.56 5.35
CA PHE A 1 -4.09 12.31 5.51
C PHE A 1 -3.31 12.41 4.21
N LEU A 2 -3.07 11.29 3.52
CA LEU A 2 -2.35 11.33 2.24
C LEU A 2 -3.10 12.16 1.18
N ARG A 3 -4.42 12.15 1.20
CA ARG A 3 -5.22 12.98 0.27
C ARG A 3 -4.94 14.47 0.45
N GLN A 4 -4.70 14.92 1.68
CA GLN A 4 -4.34 16.31 1.94
C GLN A 4 -2.99 16.64 1.31
N LYS A 5 -2.06 15.68 1.31
CA LYS A 5 -0.74 15.88 0.73
C LYS A 5 -0.75 15.87 -0.79
N GLN A 6 -1.82 15.36 -1.43
CA GLN A 6 -1.97 15.43 -2.89
C GLN A 6 -2.08 16.85 -3.41
N THR A 7 -2.40 17.83 -2.55
CA THR A 7 -2.45 19.23 -2.94
C THR A 7 -1.08 19.87 -3.13
N LEU A 8 -0.02 19.21 -2.67
CA LEU A 8 1.35 19.69 -2.89
C LEU A 8 1.71 19.58 -4.37
N ASP A 9 2.27 20.65 -4.96
CA ASP A 9 2.78 20.53 -6.30
C ASP A 9 4.12 19.78 -6.32
N ARG A 10 4.53 19.32 -7.50
CA ARG A 10 5.72 18.50 -7.65
C ARG A 10 6.99 19.21 -7.16
N GLU A 11 7.16 20.48 -7.54
CA GLU A 11 8.36 21.23 -7.18
C GLU A 11 8.45 21.45 -5.66
N THR A 12 7.33 21.79 -5.03
CA THR A 12 7.26 21.95 -3.58
C THR A 12 7.61 20.66 -2.88
N TYR A 13 7.03 19.55 -3.32
CA TYR A 13 7.31 18.23 -2.73
C TYR A 13 8.78 17.85 -2.89
N LEU A 14 9.35 18.02 -4.08
CA LEU A 14 10.73 17.62 -4.36
C LEU A 14 11.76 18.47 -3.61
N SER A 15 11.38 19.67 -3.16
CA SER A 15 12.28 20.58 -2.43
C SER A 15 12.08 20.58 -0.92
N ASP A 16 11.08 19.84 -0.39
CA ASP A 16 10.72 19.87 1.03
C ASP A 16 10.92 18.49 1.65
N TRP A 17 12.09 18.29 2.27
CA TRP A 17 12.44 17.00 2.87
C TRP A 17 11.52 16.60 4.02
N GLU A 18 10.94 17.59 4.74
CA GLU A 18 10.01 17.27 5.82
C GLU A 18 8.72 16.66 5.28
N GLN A 19 8.19 17.21 4.19
CA GLN A 19 7.01 16.67 3.54
C GLN A 19 7.31 15.28 2.95
N GLN A 20 8.48 15.09 2.38
CA GLN A 20 8.93 13.80 1.86
C GLN A 20 8.93 12.74 2.97
N ALA A 21 9.53 13.06 4.12
CA ALA A 21 9.60 12.14 5.24
C ALA A 21 8.21 11.77 5.77
N ILE A 22 7.32 12.75 5.88
CA ILE A 22 5.95 12.52 6.35
C ILE A 22 5.18 11.61 5.38
N VAL A 23 5.26 11.90 4.08
CA VAL A 23 4.56 11.12 3.05
C VAL A 23 5.10 9.68 3.00
N GLU A 24 6.42 9.51 3.00
CA GLU A 24 7.04 8.18 2.96
C GLU A 24 6.63 7.35 4.18
N ARG A 25 6.67 7.93 5.36
CA ARG A 25 6.28 7.22 6.59
C ARG A 25 4.80 6.87 6.58
N THR A 26 3.95 7.76 6.10
CA THR A 26 2.51 7.53 6.04
C THR A 26 2.17 6.43 5.04
N PHE A 27 2.82 6.40 3.86
CA PHE A 27 2.66 5.31 2.91
C PHE A 27 3.08 3.97 3.51
N GLN A 28 4.25 3.93 4.13
CA GLN A 28 4.75 2.71 4.76
C GLN A 28 3.76 2.18 5.79
N THR A 29 3.27 3.05 6.65
CA THR A 29 2.31 2.69 7.69
C THR A 29 0.99 2.19 7.11
N ALA A 30 0.48 2.85 6.06
CA ALA A 30 -0.76 2.45 5.40
C ALA A 30 -0.64 1.07 4.75
N ILE A 31 0.47 0.82 4.06
CA ILE A 31 0.70 -0.47 3.41
C ILE A 31 0.85 -1.58 4.46
N GLU A 32 1.58 -1.31 5.54
CA GLU A 32 1.74 -2.28 6.63
C GLU A 32 0.40 -2.61 7.28
N ALA A 33 -0.49 -1.64 7.45
CA ALA A 33 -1.84 -1.89 7.96
C ALA A 33 -2.63 -2.82 7.04
N CYS A 34 -2.53 -2.61 5.73
CA CYS A 34 -3.18 -3.49 4.76
C CYS A 34 -2.61 -4.92 4.81
N LEU A 35 -1.30 -5.04 4.98
CA LEU A 35 -0.65 -6.35 5.14
C LEU A 35 -1.12 -7.06 6.40
N ASP A 36 -1.28 -6.34 7.50
CA ASP A 36 -1.79 -6.92 8.75
C ASP A 36 -3.22 -7.44 8.57
N ILE A 37 -4.07 -6.69 7.89
CA ILE A 37 -5.44 -7.10 7.58
C ILE A 37 -5.43 -8.36 6.72
N ALA A 38 -4.59 -8.38 5.67
CA ALA A 38 -4.47 -9.52 4.78
C ALA A 38 -4.05 -10.77 5.57
N GLU A 39 -3.09 -10.64 6.46
CA GLU A 39 -2.59 -11.74 7.28
C GLU A 39 -3.68 -12.30 8.20
N LEU A 40 -4.45 -11.43 8.85
CA LEU A 40 -5.56 -11.85 9.70
C LEU A 40 -6.61 -12.63 8.92
N LEU A 41 -6.96 -12.16 7.72
CA LEU A 41 -7.92 -12.86 6.87
C LEU A 41 -7.42 -14.22 6.42
N LEU A 42 -6.16 -14.32 6.03
CA LEU A 42 -5.58 -15.60 5.63
C LEU A 42 -5.61 -16.62 6.76
N LYS A 43 -5.36 -16.18 7.99
CA LYS A 43 -5.48 -17.03 9.17
C LYS A 43 -6.92 -17.51 9.37
N GLN A 44 -7.89 -16.63 9.21
CA GLN A 44 -9.31 -17.00 9.34
C GLN A 44 -9.75 -17.97 8.25
N LEU A 45 -9.15 -17.87 7.07
CA LEU A 45 -9.45 -18.78 5.95
C LEU A 45 -8.68 -20.09 6.03
N ASN A 46 -7.87 -20.28 7.07
CA ASN A 46 -7.02 -21.47 7.27
C ASN A 46 -6.02 -21.66 6.13
N GLU A 47 -5.57 -20.56 5.52
CA GLU A 47 -4.56 -20.62 4.48
C GLU A 47 -3.17 -20.71 5.11
N THR A 48 -2.28 -21.47 4.43
CA THR A 48 -0.87 -21.44 4.77
C THR A 48 -0.31 -20.07 4.44
N MET A 49 0.42 -19.46 5.40
CA MET A 49 0.95 -18.12 5.21
C MET A 49 1.98 -18.11 4.07
N PRO A 50 1.78 -17.28 3.02
CA PRO A 50 2.73 -17.20 1.92
C PRO A 50 4.10 -16.68 2.36
N PRO A 51 5.17 -17.04 1.64
CA PRO A 51 6.52 -16.63 2.03
C PRO A 51 6.82 -15.14 1.82
N THR A 52 6.05 -14.44 0.98
CA THR A 52 6.28 -13.01 0.73
C THR A 52 5.01 -12.22 0.99
N ASN A 53 5.18 -10.93 1.29
CA ASN A 53 4.05 -10.03 1.50
C ASN A 53 3.20 -9.86 0.25
N ALA A 54 3.83 -9.78 -0.93
CA ALA A 54 3.09 -9.64 -2.18
C ALA A 54 2.16 -10.83 -2.43
N GLU A 55 2.61 -12.05 -2.12
CA GLU A 55 1.82 -13.26 -2.34
C GLU A 55 0.57 -13.32 -1.45
N LYS A 56 0.56 -12.62 -0.32
CA LYS A 56 -0.63 -12.54 0.53
C LYS A 56 -1.82 -11.99 -0.24
N PHE A 57 -1.59 -10.97 -1.06
CA PHE A 57 -2.65 -10.38 -1.88
C PHE A 57 -3.07 -11.30 -3.02
N THR A 58 -2.14 -12.08 -3.57
CA THR A 58 -2.45 -13.09 -4.58
C THR A 58 -3.43 -14.14 -4.04
N VAL A 59 -3.15 -14.66 -2.85
CA VAL A 59 -4.02 -15.67 -2.22
C VAL A 59 -5.41 -15.08 -1.93
N LEU A 60 -5.49 -13.83 -1.47
CA LEU A 60 -6.78 -13.18 -1.25
C LEU A 60 -7.58 -13.04 -2.55
N SER A 61 -6.91 -12.77 -3.67
CA SER A 61 -7.57 -12.75 -4.97
C SER A 61 -8.03 -14.14 -5.39
N ASP A 62 -7.22 -15.17 -5.16
CA ASP A 62 -7.58 -16.55 -5.46
C ASP A 62 -8.80 -17.02 -4.67
N ARG A 63 -9.03 -16.43 -3.50
CA ARG A 63 -10.18 -16.75 -2.65
C ARG A 63 -11.35 -15.78 -2.87
N ASP A 64 -11.32 -14.99 -3.92
CA ASP A 64 -12.35 -14.02 -4.29
C ASP A 64 -12.60 -12.92 -3.23
N VAL A 65 -11.61 -12.66 -2.37
CA VAL A 65 -11.68 -11.54 -1.42
C VAL A 65 -11.36 -10.22 -2.11
N LEU A 66 -10.34 -10.23 -2.97
CA LEU A 66 -9.93 -9.07 -3.76
C LEU A 66 -10.15 -9.34 -5.23
N THR A 67 -10.44 -8.27 -5.99
CA THR A 67 -10.40 -8.39 -7.44
C THR A 67 -8.95 -8.59 -7.88
N PRO A 68 -8.72 -9.25 -9.03
CA PRO A 68 -7.35 -9.40 -9.55
C PRO A 68 -6.64 -8.07 -9.76
N GLU A 69 -7.36 -7.03 -10.16
CA GLU A 69 -6.80 -5.71 -10.36
C GLU A 69 -6.28 -5.11 -9.04
N THR A 70 -7.11 -5.15 -7.99
CA THR A 70 -6.71 -4.64 -6.68
C THR A 70 -5.55 -5.44 -6.12
N ALA A 71 -5.59 -6.77 -6.24
CA ALA A 71 -4.49 -7.62 -5.77
C ALA A 71 -3.18 -7.28 -6.46
N GLN A 72 -3.20 -7.06 -7.77
CA GLN A 72 -2.00 -6.70 -8.53
C GLN A 72 -1.42 -5.36 -8.07
N LYS A 73 -2.28 -4.38 -7.85
CA LYS A 73 -1.85 -3.06 -7.36
C LYS A 73 -1.30 -3.15 -5.93
N MET A 74 -1.92 -3.96 -5.08
CA MET A 74 -1.43 -4.18 -3.72
C MET A 74 -0.09 -4.91 -3.70
N GLN A 75 0.16 -5.81 -4.65
CA GLN A 75 1.47 -6.46 -4.81
C GLN A 75 2.57 -5.43 -5.09
N ARG A 76 2.29 -4.46 -5.97
CA ARG A 76 3.23 -3.37 -6.24
C ARG A 76 3.45 -2.51 -5.01
N SER A 77 2.39 -2.26 -4.24
CA SER A 77 2.49 -1.51 -2.99
C SER A 77 3.37 -2.23 -1.97
N ALA A 78 3.28 -3.56 -1.89
CA ALA A 78 4.16 -4.32 -1.01
C ALA A 78 5.63 -4.17 -1.40
N GLY A 79 5.93 -4.16 -2.70
CA GLY A 79 7.28 -3.88 -3.19
C GLY A 79 7.74 -2.47 -2.85
N PHE A 80 6.88 -1.49 -3.01
CA PHE A 80 7.17 -0.10 -2.65
C PHE A 80 7.41 0.05 -1.15
N ARG A 81 6.64 -0.64 -0.31
CA ARG A 81 6.87 -0.65 1.14
C ARG A 81 8.26 -1.17 1.49
N ASN A 82 8.73 -2.19 0.79
CA ASN A 82 10.08 -2.72 1.03
C ASN A 82 11.15 -1.68 0.69
N VAL A 83 10.96 -0.93 -0.39
CA VAL A 83 11.87 0.17 -0.75
C VAL A 83 11.86 1.23 0.36
N LEU A 84 10.70 1.66 0.83
CA LEU A 84 10.57 2.65 1.89
C LEU A 84 11.19 2.19 3.21
N ALA A 85 11.04 0.90 3.54
CA ALA A 85 11.51 0.36 4.80
C ALA A 85 13.04 0.18 4.83
N HIS A 86 13.66 -0.10 3.68
CA HIS A 86 15.07 -0.48 3.64
C HIS A 86 16.03 0.59 3.14
N ASN A 87 15.53 1.63 2.48
CA ASN A 87 16.40 2.63 1.85
C ASN A 87 16.50 3.98 2.58
N TYR A 88 15.78 4.19 3.63
CA TYR A 88 15.87 5.33 4.57
C TYR A 88 16.44 6.63 3.98
N GLY A 89 15.76 7.20 2.99
CA GLY A 89 16.10 8.52 2.48
C GLY A 89 17.36 8.63 1.63
N HIS A 90 18.11 7.54 1.43
CA HIS A 90 19.36 7.59 0.66
C HIS A 90 19.14 7.26 -0.82
N ASP A 91 18.32 6.24 -1.12
CA ASP A 91 18.11 5.77 -2.49
C ASP A 91 16.64 5.79 -2.89
N ILE A 92 15.81 6.52 -2.12
CA ILE A 92 14.41 6.66 -2.47
C ILE A 92 14.27 7.74 -3.53
N ASP A 93 13.67 7.39 -4.67
CA ASP A 93 13.37 8.35 -5.73
C ASP A 93 12.13 9.15 -5.34
N ASP A 94 12.33 10.41 -4.97
CA ASP A 94 11.26 11.29 -4.53
C ASP A 94 10.21 11.54 -5.61
N GLU A 95 10.60 11.51 -6.89
CA GLU A 95 9.65 11.61 -7.99
C GLU A 95 8.71 10.40 -8.03
N THR A 96 9.24 9.21 -7.80
CA THR A 96 8.44 7.99 -7.74
C THR A 96 7.45 8.05 -6.58
N VAL A 97 7.90 8.51 -5.40
CA VAL A 97 7.00 8.67 -4.25
C VAL A 97 5.90 9.67 -4.55
N TYR A 98 6.25 10.81 -5.16
CA TYR A 98 5.27 11.83 -5.52
C TYR A 98 4.23 11.27 -6.51
N MET A 99 4.68 10.47 -7.48
CA MET A 99 3.77 9.80 -8.42
C MET A 99 2.79 8.88 -7.69
N HIS A 100 3.28 8.06 -6.76
CA HIS A 100 2.43 7.20 -5.94
C HIS A 100 1.44 8.02 -5.11
N LEU A 101 1.89 9.15 -4.57
CA LEU A 101 1.00 10.05 -3.81
C LEU A 101 -0.17 10.53 -4.69
N GLN A 102 0.11 10.89 -5.94
CA GLN A 102 -0.94 11.41 -6.82
C GLN A 102 -1.84 10.31 -7.37
N GLU A 103 -1.31 9.12 -7.67
CA GLU A 103 -2.03 8.09 -8.42
C GLU A 103 -2.61 6.98 -7.56
N ASP A 104 -1.95 6.62 -6.45
CA ASP A 104 -2.25 5.36 -5.76
C ASP A 104 -2.94 5.50 -4.41
N VAL A 105 -3.16 6.71 -3.91
CA VAL A 105 -3.78 6.91 -2.59
C VAL A 105 -5.17 6.27 -2.52
N HIS A 106 -5.94 6.30 -3.62
CA HIS A 106 -7.27 5.71 -3.67
C HIS A 106 -7.28 4.18 -3.50
N LEU A 107 -6.13 3.54 -3.65
CA LEU A 107 -6.02 2.09 -3.54
C LEU A 107 -6.36 1.60 -2.12
N PHE A 108 -6.02 2.38 -1.09
CA PHE A 108 -6.27 1.99 0.29
C PHE A 108 -7.77 1.89 0.61
N PRO A 109 -8.60 2.91 0.35
CA PRO A 109 -10.03 2.76 0.53
C PRO A 109 -10.64 1.68 -0.37
N THR A 110 -10.13 1.48 -1.59
CA THR A 110 -10.60 0.41 -2.48
C THR A 110 -10.36 -0.97 -1.86
N PHE A 111 -9.15 -1.20 -1.33
CA PHE A 111 -8.80 -2.43 -0.64
C PHE A 111 -9.74 -2.68 0.54
N LEU A 112 -9.91 -1.68 1.40
CA LEU A 112 -10.76 -1.80 2.58
C LEU A 112 -12.21 -2.06 2.21
N HIS A 113 -12.70 -1.45 1.13
CA HIS A 113 -14.06 -1.64 0.65
C HIS A 113 -14.28 -3.07 0.18
N GLU A 114 -13.33 -3.63 -0.56
CA GLU A 114 -13.41 -5.02 -1.02
C GLU A 114 -13.37 -6.01 0.15
N ILE A 115 -12.53 -5.75 1.14
CA ILE A 115 -12.49 -6.56 2.37
C ILE A 115 -13.85 -6.51 3.08
N ARG A 116 -14.41 -5.32 3.25
CA ARG A 116 -15.70 -5.15 3.91
C ARG A 116 -16.81 -5.88 3.15
N ASP A 117 -16.82 -5.78 1.83
CA ASP A 117 -17.83 -6.45 1.02
C ASP A 117 -17.74 -7.97 1.13
N TYR A 118 -16.54 -8.50 1.27
CA TYR A 118 -16.34 -9.93 1.50
C TYR A 118 -16.88 -10.37 2.86
N LEU A 119 -16.64 -9.57 3.91
CA LEU A 119 -17.04 -9.91 5.27
C LEU A 119 -18.52 -9.70 5.52
N ASP A 120 -19.15 -8.75 4.82
CA ASP A 120 -20.55 -8.37 5.00
C ASP A 120 -21.18 -8.15 3.62
N PRO A 121 -21.46 -9.25 2.89
CA PRO A 121 -22.00 -9.19 1.53
C PRO A 121 -23.44 -8.71 1.44
#